data_9a8b96d77c2b2c5ca27c2f346e770120
#
_entry.id   9a8b96d77c2b2c5ca27c2f346e770120
#
_cell.length_a   1.000
_cell.length_b   1.000
_cell.length_c   1.000
_cell.angle_alpha   90.00
_cell.angle_beta   90.00
_cell.angle_gamma   90.00
#
_symmetry.space_group_name_H-M   'P 1'
#
loop_
_entity.id
_entity.type
_entity.pdbx_description
1 polymer ?
#
loop_
_entity_poly.entity_id
_entity_poly.type
_entity_poly.pdbx_seq_one_letter_code
_entity_poly.pdbx_strand_id
1 'polypeptide(L)'
;TRQRAKTELGSRTVDQVIAALVKWTKALNRADPNFEHQRLEALWLHQVMNVANEPLLNEILASTEPRARAAAVRVHCYWRDRVNQPLDTLAKLVKDPHPRVRLEAIRSLSFFNTSKAADIALESVELPQDQYLKYALDETMRTLERFK
;
A
#
# COMPACT_ATOMS: atom_id res chain seq x y z
N THR A 1 10.19 23.69 -1.13
CA THR A 1 8.95 23.03 -0.70
C THR A 1 8.76 21.70 -1.41
N ARG A 2 7.90 20.86 -0.86
CA ARG A 2 7.53 19.54 -1.43
C ARG A 2 7.03 19.65 -2.86
N GLN A 3 6.15 20.62 -3.15
CA GLN A 3 5.61 20.85 -4.48
C GLN A 3 6.68 21.31 -5.47
N ARG A 4 7.58 22.18 -5.02
CA ARG A 4 8.69 22.67 -5.83
C ARG A 4 9.65 21.54 -6.20
N ALA A 5 9.97 20.65 -5.25
CA ALA A 5 10.78 19.47 -5.50
C ALA A 5 10.15 18.55 -6.54
N LYS A 6 8.84 18.30 -6.46
CA LYS A 6 8.11 17.48 -7.43
C LYS A 6 8.14 18.11 -8.83
N THR A 7 8.00 19.41 -8.94
CA THR A 7 8.06 20.13 -10.23
C THR A 7 9.45 20.04 -10.85
N GLU A 8 10.50 20.22 -10.06
CA GLU A 8 11.88 20.12 -10.53
C GLU A 8 12.24 18.70 -10.97
N LEU A 9 11.81 17.67 -10.23
CA LEU A 9 12.02 16.28 -10.59
C LEU A 9 11.34 15.90 -11.92
N GLY A 10 10.17 16.48 -12.21
CA GLY A 10 9.46 16.25 -13.47
C GLY A 10 10.20 16.72 -14.73
N SER A 11 11.22 17.59 -14.59
CA SER A 11 12.04 18.06 -15.71
C SER A 11 13.21 17.13 -16.06
N ARG A 12 13.49 16.13 -15.24
CA ARG A 12 14.58 15.17 -15.41
C ARG A 12 14.08 13.87 -16.03
N THR A 13 14.99 13.06 -16.59
CA THR A 13 14.63 11.72 -17.05
C THR A 13 14.21 10.84 -15.86
N VAL A 14 13.26 9.93 -16.11
CA VAL A 14 12.75 9.00 -15.09
C VAL A 14 13.90 8.20 -14.47
N ASP A 15 14.81 7.65 -15.28
CA ASP A 15 15.92 6.84 -14.79
C ASP A 15 16.84 7.63 -13.85
N GLN A 16 17.13 8.90 -14.17
CA GLN A 16 17.95 9.78 -13.32
C GLN A 16 17.25 10.04 -11.97
N VAL A 17 15.95 10.32 -12.00
CA VAL A 17 15.16 10.58 -10.79
C VAL A 17 15.12 9.34 -9.92
N ILE A 18 14.85 8.18 -10.50
CA ILE A 18 14.77 6.90 -9.74
C ILE A 18 16.13 6.56 -9.12
N ALA A 19 17.23 6.70 -9.86
CA ALA A 19 18.56 6.45 -9.31
C ALA A 19 18.88 7.34 -8.10
N ALA A 20 18.57 8.64 -8.21
CA ALA A 20 18.75 9.59 -7.13
C ALA A 20 17.84 9.28 -5.93
N LEU A 21 16.60 8.90 -6.19
CA LEU A 21 15.61 8.56 -5.16
C LEU A 21 16.02 7.30 -4.38
N VAL A 22 16.48 6.27 -5.06
CA VAL A 22 16.98 5.04 -4.42
C VAL A 22 18.15 5.35 -3.50
N LYS A 23 19.12 6.15 -3.99
CA LYS A 23 20.28 6.57 -3.21
C LYS A 23 19.86 7.38 -1.97
N TRP A 24 18.96 8.33 -2.15
CA TRP A 24 18.44 9.16 -1.05
C TRP A 24 17.72 8.30 0.00
N THR A 25 16.88 7.39 -0.43
CA THR A 25 16.11 6.50 0.47
C THR A 25 17.03 5.64 1.33
N LYS A 26 18.11 5.11 0.74
CA LYS A 26 19.09 4.30 1.47
C LYS A 26 19.88 5.11 2.50
N ALA A 27 20.03 6.41 2.28
CA ALA A 27 20.76 7.32 3.16
C ALA A 27 19.90 7.87 4.31
N LEU A 28 18.61 7.56 4.37
CA LEU A 28 17.72 8.05 5.41
C LEU A 28 18.15 7.56 6.81
N ASN A 29 18.10 8.47 7.77
CA ASN A 29 18.42 8.16 9.16
C ASN A 29 17.22 7.47 9.85
N ARG A 30 17.38 6.21 10.20
CA ARG A 30 16.33 5.41 10.87
C ARG A 30 15.94 5.95 12.26
N ALA A 31 16.81 6.72 12.90
CA ALA A 31 16.55 7.35 14.19
C ALA A 31 15.78 8.69 14.08
N ASP A 32 15.62 9.22 12.87
CA ASP A 32 14.85 10.45 12.65
C ASP A 32 13.37 10.21 12.93
N PRO A 33 12.69 11.06 13.74
CA PRO A 33 11.24 10.93 13.96
C PRO A 33 10.42 10.96 12.67
N ASN A 34 10.93 11.57 11.60
CA ASN A 34 10.27 11.65 10.30
C ASN A 34 10.68 10.51 9.33
N PHE A 35 11.45 9.53 9.78
CA PHE A 35 11.96 8.45 8.92
C PHE A 35 10.86 7.74 8.13
N GLU A 36 9.78 7.33 8.81
CA GLU A 36 8.67 6.65 8.15
C GLU A 36 7.97 7.55 7.13
N HIS A 37 7.79 8.82 7.46
CA HIS A 37 7.20 9.79 6.54
C HIS A 37 8.09 10.00 5.31
N GLN A 38 9.38 10.13 5.50
CA GLN A 38 10.36 10.28 4.42
C GLN A 38 10.37 9.06 3.50
N ARG A 39 10.35 7.86 4.07
CA ARG A 39 10.27 6.59 3.33
C ARG A 39 8.99 6.51 2.50
N LEU A 40 7.88 6.92 3.09
CA LEU A 40 6.58 6.94 2.42
C LEU A 40 6.55 7.96 1.28
N GLU A 41 7.16 9.14 1.45
CA GLU A 41 7.33 10.11 0.37
C GLU A 41 8.13 9.53 -0.80
N ALA A 42 9.19 8.78 -0.50
CA ALA A 42 9.94 8.08 -1.53
C ALA A 42 9.07 7.08 -2.31
N LEU A 43 8.24 6.32 -1.61
CA LEU A 43 7.31 5.37 -2.22
C LEU A 43 6.31 6.08 -3.15
N TRP A 44 5.75 7.19 -2.70
CA TRP A 44 4.82 7.98 -3.52
C TRP A 44 5.49 8.59 -4.75
N LEU A 45 6.75 8.98 -4.67
CA LEU A 45 7.50 9.44 -5.83
C LEU A 45 7.70 8.31 -6.85
N HIS A 46 8.01 7.10 -6.40
CA HIS A 46 8.04 5.92 -7.27
C HIS A 46 6.67 5.70 -7.96
N GLN A 47 5.58 5.86 -7.20
CA GLN A 47 4.23 5.73 -7.76
C GLN A 47 3.95 6.79 -8.83
N VAL A 48 4.28 8.06 -8.55
CA VAL A 48 4.10 9.17 -9.50
C VAL A 48 4.92 8.95 -10.77
N MET A 49 6.14 8.45 -10.64
CA MET A 49 7.01 8.13 -11.78
C MET A 49 6.64 6.82 -12.47
N ASN A 50 5.66 6.11 -11.96
CA ASN A 50 5.17 4.83 -12.48
C ASN A 50 6.24 3.74 -12.54
N VAL A 51 7.15 3.73 -11.58
CA VAL A 51 8.21 2.73 -11.43
C VAL A 51 8.01 1.97 -10.11
N ALA A 52 7.56 0.73 -10.21
CA ALA A 52 7.31 -0.09 -9.02
C ALA A 52 8.62 -0.40 -8.28
N ASN A 53 8.62 -0.16 -6.97
CA ASN A 53 9.71 -0.53 -6.07
C ASN A 53 9.14 -1.46 -4.99
N GLU A 54 9.08 -2.74 -5.30
CA GLU A 54 8.50 -3.76 -4.41
C GLU A 54 9.30 -3.92 -3.11
N PRO A 55 10.65 -3.93 -3.09
CA PRO A 55 11.39 -4.01 -1.83
C PRO A 55 11.06 -2.86 -0.86
N LEU A 56 10.98 -1.63 -1.34
CA LEU A 56 10.61 -0.48 -0.52
C LEU A 56 9.15 -0.60 -0.03
N LEU A 57 8.25 -1.01 -0.91
CA LEU A 57 6.85 -1.25 -0.56
C LEU A 57 6.74 -2.27 0.58
N ASN A 58 7.43 -3.40 0.48
CA ASN A 58 7.39 -4.47 1.48
C ASN A 58 7.97 -4.00 2.82
N GLU A 59 9.02 -3.19 2.81
CA GLU A 59 9.57 -2.59 4.03
C GLU A 59 8.54 -1.72 4.75
N ILE A 60 7.78 -0.90 4.02
CA ILE A 60 6.77 -0.02 4.61
C ILE A 60 5.52 -0.79 5.04
N LEU A 61 5.14 -1.84 4.32
CA LEU A 61 4.07 -2.75 4.75
C LEU A 61 4.40 -3.45 6.09
N ALA A 62 5.67 -3.58 6.44
CA ALA A 62 6.14 -4.14 7.71
C ALA A 62 6.48 -3.05 8.75
N SER A 63 6.20 -1.79 8.49
CA SER A 63 6.46 -0.68 9.40
C SER A 63 5.72 -0.84 10.73
N THR A 64 6.32 -0.37 11.82
CA THR A 64 5.67 -0.30 13.13
C THR A 64 4.59 0.79 13.19
N GLU A 65 4.59 1.74 12.25
CA GLU A 65 3.61 2.83 12.18
C GLU A 65 2.39 2.39 11.35
N PRO A 66 1.20 2.26 11.98
CA PRO A 66 0.00 1.79 11.25
C PRO A 66 -0.42 2.69 10.09
N ARG A 67 -0.21 4.00 10.22
CA ARG A 67 -0.55 4.95 9.14
C ARG A 67 0.32 4.72 7.90
N ALA A 68 1.60 4.41 8.12
CA ALA A 68 2.51 4.08 7.03
C ALA A 68 2.10 2.77 6.36
N ARG A 69 1.76 1.74 7.15
CA ARG A 69 1.26 0.47 6.60
C ARG A 69 0.00 0.68 5.77
N ALA A 70 -0.98 1.44 6.29
CA ALA A 70 -2.24 1.71 5.56
C ALA A 70 -1.99 2.44 4.24
N ALA A 71 -1.11 3.44 4.23
CA ALA A 71 -0.73 4.15 3.01
C ALA A 71 -0.02 3.23 2.01
N ALA A 72 0.84 2.35 2.50
CA ALA A 72 1.53 1.36 1.66
C ALA A 72 0.55 0.35 1.03
N VAL A 73 -0.52 -0.03 1.73
CA VAL A 73 -1.56 -0.91 1.16
C VAL A 73 -2.21 -0.25 -0.07
N ARG A 74 -2.45 1.05 -0.05
CA ARG A 74 -2.97 1.77 -1.22
C ARG A 74 -2.02 1.70 -2.41
N VAL A 75 -0.73 1.87 -2.17
CA VAL A 75 0.29 1.75 -3.22
C VAL A 75 0.37 0.30 -3.72
N HIS A 76 0.31 -0.68 -2.83
CA HIS A 76 0.23 -2.10 -3.17
C HIS A 76 -0.96 -2.38 -4.11
N CYS A 77 -2.12 -1.83 -3.82
CA CYS A 77 -3.30 -1.94 -4.67
C CYS A 77 -3.05 -1.34 -6.06
N TYR A 78 -2.43 -0.18 -6.12
CA TYR A 78 -2.08 0.48 -7.37
C TYR A 78 -1.10 -0.34 -8.23
N TRP A 79 -0.16 -1.04 -7.57
CA TRP A 79 0.83 -1.89 -8.23
C TRP A 79 0.45 -3.39 -8.26
N ARG A 80 -0.79 -3.74 -8.00
CA ARG A 80 -1.23 -5.14 -7.84
C ARG A 80 -0.84 -6.07 -8.99
N ASP A 81 -0.75 -5.53 -10.21
CA ASP A 81 -0.36 -6.30 -11.40
C ASP A 81 1.16 -6.42 -11.56
N ARG A 82 1.94 -5.77 -10.69
CA ARG A 82 3.40 -5.67 -10.78
C ARG A 82 4.14 -6.18 -9.54
N VAL A 83 3.41 -6.59 -8.52
CA VAL A 83 3.99 -7.16 -7.29
C VAL A 83 3.80 -8.67 -7.24
N ASN A 84 4.67 -9.36 -6.50
CA ASN A 84 4.59 -10.79 -6.33
C ASN A 84 3.48 -11.16 -5.35
N GLN A 85 2.69 -12.17 -5.67
CA GLN A 85 1.70 -12.78 -4.78
C GLN A 85 0.84 -11.76 -4.03
N PRO A 86 0.14 -10.84 -4.73
CA PRO A 86 -0.58 -9.75 -4.07
C PRO A 86 -1.69 -10.24 -3.15
N LEU A 87 -2.39 -11.33 -3.49
CA LEU A 87 -3.44 -11.88 -2.64
C LEU A 87 -2.89 -12.47 -1.33
N ASP A 88 -1.71 -13.08 -1.37
CA ASP A 88 -1.08 -13.61 -0.16
C ASP A 88 -0.66 -12.49 0.80
N THR A 89 -0.19 -11.38 0.26
CA THR A 89 0.10 -10.17 1.03
C THR A 89 -1.18 -9.61 1.66
N LEU A 90 -2.26 -9.50 0.90
CA LEU A 90 -3.54 -9.01 1.41
C LEU A 90 -4.16 -9.95 2.45
N ALA A 91 -3.97 -11.26 2.31
CA ALA A 91 -4.43 -12.24 3.31
C ALA A 91 -3.82 -12.00 4.70
N LYS A 92 -2.59 -11.51 4.74
CA LYS A 92 -1.94 -11.09 6.00
C LYS A 92 -2.50 -9.76 6.49
N LEU A 93 -2.69 -8.80 5.59
CA LEU A 93 -3.10 -7.43 5.93
C LEU A 93 -4.56 -7.32 6.39
N VAL A 94 -5.46 -8.19 5.93
CA VAL A 94 -6.84 -8.23 6.44
C VAL A 94 -6.90 -8.67 7.91
N LYS A 95 -5.82 -9.24 8.43
CA LYS A 95 -5.63 -9.64 9.84
C LYS A 95 -4.71 -8.71 10.62
N ASP A 96 -4.33 -7.57 10.04
CA ASP A 96 -3.48 -6.58 10.73
C ASP A 96 -4.11 -6.16 12.06
N PRO A 97 -3.33 -5.98 13.13
CA PRO A 97 -3.87 -5.55 14.42
C PRO A 97 -4.56 -4.18 14.37
N HIS A 98 -4.20 -3.31 13.41
CA HIS A 98 -4.80 -1.98 13.30
C HIS A 98 -5.97 -1.96 12.31
N PRO A 99 -7.16 -1.45 12.72
CA PRO A 99 -8.37 -1.48 11.89
C PRO A 99 -8.24 -0.69 10.59
N ARG A 100 -7.46 0.38 10.58
CA ARG A 100 -7.25 1.19 9.37
C ARG A 100 -6.49 0.41 8.29
N VAL A 101 -5.53 -0.40 8.68
CA VAL A 101 -4.79 -1.27 7.75
C VAL A 101 -5.71 -2.34 7.18
N ARG A 102 -6.51 -2.97 8.03
CA ARG A 102 -7.53 -3.94 7.59
C ARG A 102 -8.52 -3.33 6.59
N LEU A 103 -8.97 -2.11 6.86
CA LEU A 103 -9.89 -1.37 5.98
C LEU A 103 -9.33 -1.22 4.57
N GLU A 104 -8.09 -0.77 4.46
CA GLU A 104 -7.43 -0.60 3.16
C GLU A 104 -7.21 -1.95 2.45
N ALA A 105 -6.88 -2.99 3.19
CA ALA A 105 -6.70 -4.34 2.63
C ALA A 105 -8.03 -4.89 2.07
N ILE A 106 -9.12 -4.74 2.81
CA ILE A 106 -10.46 -5.17 2.37
C ILE A 106 -10.85 -4.43 1.08
N ARG A 107 -10.69 -3.12 1.03
CA ARG A 107 -10.96 -2.32 -0.17
C ARG A 107 -10.13 -2.77 -1.36
N SER A 108 -8.85 -3.06 -1.14
CA SER A 108 -7.95 -3.51 -2.20
C SER A 108 -8.43 -4.81 -2.84
N LEU A 109 -9.01 -5.72 -2.06
CA LEU A 109 -9.49 -7.01 -2.56
C LEU A 109 -10.59 -6.86 -3.62
N SER A 110 -11.38 -5.78 -3.57
CA SER A 110 -12.44 -5.54 -4.56
C SER A 110 -11.92 -5.43 -5.99
N PHE A 111 -10.64 -5.15 -6.18
CA PHE A 111 -10.02 -5.00 -7.50
C PHE A 111 -9.51 -6.32 -8.11
N PHE A 112 -9.56 -7.42 -7.36
CA PHE A 112 -8.97 -8.70 -7.81
C PHE A 112 -9.92 -9.62 -8.56
N ASN A 113 -11.22 -9.36 -8.53
CA ASN A 113 -12.23 -10.04 -9.36
C ASN A 113 -12.15 -11.59 -9.34
N THR A 114 -11.88 -12.17 -8.17
CA THR A 114 -11.78 -13.64 -7.99
C THR A 114 -12.51 -14.09 -6.73
N SER A 115 -12.93 -15.36 -6.71
CA SER A 115 -13.50 -15.96 -5.51
C SER A 115 -12.50 -16.01 -4.35
N LYS A 116 -11.22 -16.23 -4.65
CA LYS A 116 -10.15 -16.21 -3.63
C LYS A 116 -10.10 -14.87 -2.89
N ALA A 117 -10.28 -13.75 -3.61
CA ALA A 117 -10.31 -12.43 -2.99
C ALA A 117 -11.50 -12.29 -2.02
N ALA A 118 -12.67 -12.85 -2.37
CA ALA A 118 -13.83 -12.86 -1.49
C ALA A 118 -13.58 -13.68 -0.21
N ASP A 119 -12.98 -14.85 -0.36
CA ASP A 119 -12.61 -15.69 0.79
C ASP A 119 -11.66 -14.97 1.75
N ILE A 120 -10.64 -14.31 1.21
CA ILE A 120 -9.69 -13.53 2.01
C ILE A 120 -10.39 -12.37 2.72
N ALA A 121 -11.30 -11.66 2.03
CA ALA A 121 -12.04 -10.56 2.65
C ALA A 121 -12.88 -11.05 3.85
N LEU A 122 -13.50 -12.21 3.74
CA LEU A 122 -14.27 -12.81 4.83
C LEU A 122 -13.42 -13.16 6.06
N GLU A 123 -12.13 -13.46 5.89
CA GLU A 123 -11.25 -13.74 7.03
C GLU A 123 -11.09 -12.54 7.97
N SER A 124 -11.40 -11.32 7.49
CA SER A 124 -11.34 -10.12 8.33
C SER A 124 -12.32 -10.13 9.49
N VAL A 125 -13.40 -10.94 9.42
CA VAL A 125 -14.43 -11.02 10.48
C VAL A 125 -13.92 -11.73 11.75
N GLU A 126 -12.79 -12.42 11.67
CA GLU A 126 -12.16 -13.05 12.83
C GLU A 126 -11.68 -12.01 13.87
N LEU A 127 -11.51 -10.76 13.46
CA LEU A 127 -11.09 -9.66 14.30
C LEU A 127 -12.24 -8.66 14.53
N PRO A 128 -12.19 -7.87 15.64
CA PRO A 128 -13.25 -6.88 15.91
C PRO A 128 -13.43 -5.90 14.76
N GLN A 129 -14.69 -5.67 14.41
CA GLN A 129 -15.07 -4.79 13.31
C GLN A 129 -15.87 -3.58 13.81
N ASP A 130 -15.47 -2.38 13.38
CA ASP A 130 -16.27 -1.18 13.51
C ASP A 130 -17.24 -1.03 12.31
N GLN A 131 -18.03 0.02 12.33
CA GLN A 131 -19.00 0.30 11.25
C GLN A 131 -18.34 0.53 9.89
N TYR A 132 -17.12 1.11 9.87
CA TYR A 132 -16.38 1.38 8.63
C TYR A 132 -15.87 0.08 8.00
N LEU A 133 -15.36 -0.83 8.81
CA LEU A 133 -14.91 -2.15 8.37
C LEU A 133 -16.07 -2.99 7.84
N LYS A 134 -17.21 -3.00 8.54
CA LYS A 134 -18.43 -3.68 8.08
C LYS A 134 -18.89 -3.14 6.74
N TYR A 135 -18.96 -1.83 6.60
CA TYR A 135 -19.35 -1.19 5.35
C TYR A 135 -18.40 -1.55 4.20
N ALA A 136 -17.09 -1.44 4.44
CA ALA A 136 -16.08 -1.77 3.44
C ALA A 136 -16.16 -3.25 3.02
N LEU A 137 -16.39 -4.14 3.98
CA LEU A 137 -16.56 -5.57 3.70
C LEU A 137 -17.79 -5.82 2.84
N ASP A 138 -18.94 -5.24 3.21
CA ASP A 138 -20.20 -5.39 2.46
C ASP A 138 -20.04 -4.90 1.01
N GLU A 139 -19.44 -3.74 0.81
CA GLU A 139 -19.21 -3.19 -0.54
C GLU A 139 -18.23 -4.07 -1.35
N THR A 140 -17.18 -4.55 -0.71
CA THR A 140 -16.21 -5.45 -1.35
C THR A 140 -16.87 -6.76 -1.75
N MET A 141 -17.66 -7.35 -0.86
CA MET A 141 -18.37 -8.59 -1.14
C MET A 141 -19.38 -8.44 -2.28
N ARG A 142 -20.15 -7.36 -2.32
CA ARG A 142 -21.07 -7.07 -3.44
C ARG A 142 -20.33 -6.98 -4.78
N THR A 143 -19.17 -6.34 -4.78
CA THR A 143 -18.32 -6.24 -5.97
C THR A 143 -17.83 -7.60 -6.43
N LEU A 144 -17.39 -8.45 -5.49
CA LEU A 144 -16.81 -9.75 -5.78
C LEU A 144 -17.86 -10.85 -6.06
N GLU A 145 -19.10 -10.69 -5.62
CA GLU A 145 -20.20 -11.62 -5.92
C GLU A 145 -20.39 -11.86 -7.41
N ARG A 146 -20.04 -10.89 -8.24
CA ARG A 146 -20.12 -10.99 -9.70
C ARG A 146 -19.15 -12.01 -10.29
N PHE A 147 -18.18 -12.48 -9.52
CA PHE A 147 -17.09 -13.36 -9.97
C PHE A 147 -17.13 -14.74 -9.29
N LYS A 148 -18.21 -15.07 -8.61
CA LYS A 148 -18.45 -16.41 -8.03
C LYS A 148 -18.85 -17.43 -9.09
#